data_3101a46fb2bf3577d42b0bd9e239dabb
#
_entry.id   3101a46fb2bf3577d42b0bd9e239dabb
#
_cell.length_a   1.000
_cell.length_b   1.000
_cell.length_c   1.000
_cell.angle_alpha   90.00
_cell.angle_beta   90.00
_cell.angle_gamma   90.00
#
_symmetry.space_group_name_H-M   'P 1'
#
loop_
_entity.id
_entity.type
_entity.pdbx_description
1 polymer ?
#
loop_
_entity_poly.entity_id
_entity_poly.type
_entity_poly.pdbx_seq_one_letter_code
_entity_poly.pdbx_strand_id
1 'polypeptide(L)'
;MTMISVKNLKKTFGANRVLRDIDVEIEEGEIVVVVGSSGSGKSTFLRCLNLLEEPTSGEIVVDGVKITDPHVNLNALRQNIGMVFQQFNLFPNLSVIENIKLAPKKLRKFSDQKATKLARSLLDDVGLLNKAYASPNSLSGGQKQRVAIARALAMEPKIMLFDEPTSAL
;
A
#
# COMPACT_ATOMS: atom_id res chain seq x y z
N MET A 1 -19.92 -0.39 7.35
CA MET A 1 -19.84 -1.39 6.25
C MET A 1 -18.48 -2.07 6.32
N THR A 2 -18.46 -3.42 6.41
CA THR A 2 -17.20 -4.14 6.55
C THR A 2 -16.34 -3.96 5.30
N MET A 3 -15.16 -3.41 5.49
CA MET A 3 -14.20 -3.09 4.41
C MET A 3 -13.21 -4.22 4.18
N ILE A 4 -12.77 -4.86 5.28
CA ILE A 4 -11.90 -6.05 5.22
C ILE A 4 -12.47 -7.09 6.18
N SER A 5 -12.64 -8.32 5.70
CA SER A 5 -12.96 -9.48 6.54
C SER A 5 -11.95 -10.58 6.27
N VAL A 6 -11.32 -11.07 7.32
CA VAL A 6 -10.34 -12.15 7.30
C VAL A 6 -10.82 -13.26 8.19
N LYS A 7 -10.82 -14.51 7.70
CA LYS A 7 -11.28 -15.68 8.44
C LYS A 7 -10.29 -16.83 8.32
N ASN A 8 -9.88 -17.36 9.48
CA ASN A 8 -8.99 -18.51 9.62
C ASN A 8 -7.68 -18.37 8.80
N LEU A 9 -7.14 -17.15 8.70
CA LEU A 9 -5.98 -16.89 7.89
C LEU A 9 -4.73 -17.55 8.45
N LYS A 10 -4.08 -18.34 7.60
CA LYS A 10 -2.82 -19.03 7.93
C LYS A 10 -1.78 -18.72 6.87
N LYS A 11 -0.54 -18.54 7.30
CA LYS A 11 0.61 -18.48 6.40
C LYS A 11 1.78 -19.24 6.97
N THR A 12 2.31 -20.15 6.16
CA THR A 12 3.47 -20.99 6.47
C THR A 12 4.53 -20.82 5.38
N PHE A 13 5.78 -20.63 5.76
CA PHE A 13 6.95 -20.65 4.88
C PHE A 13 7.80 -21.88 5.22
N GLY A 14 7.78 -22.89 4.37
CA GLY A 14 8.37 -24.19 4.68
C GLY A 14 7.79 -24.78 5.97
N ALA A 15 8.62 -24.97 7.01
CA ALA A 15 8.17 -25.44 8.31
C ALA A 15 7.73 -24.33 9.29
N ASN A 16 7.95 -23.07 8.95
CA ASN A 16 7.67 -21.93 9.83
C ASN A 16 6.24 -21.41 9.66
N ARG A 17 5.42 -21.57 10.70
CA ARG A 17 4.05 -21.02 10.74
C ARG A 17 4.08 -19.59 11.23
N VAL A 18 3.92 -18.63 10.31
CA VAL A 18 4.00 -17.20 10.59
C VAL A 18 2.65 -16.61 11.00
N LEU A 19 1.57 -16.94 10.28
CA LEU A 19 0.21 -16.56 10.65
C LEU A 19 -0.56 -17.82 11.07
N ARG A 20 -1.30 -17.72 12.19
CA ARG A 20 -1.98 -18.85 12.83
C ARG A 20 -3.41 -18.47 13.17
N ASP A 21 -4.35 -18.89 12.32
CA ASP A 21 -5.80 -18.69 12.55
C ASP A 21 -6.16 -17.24 12.90
N ILE A 22 -5.82 -16.29 12.00
CA ILE A 22 -6.15 -14.89 12.20
C ILE A 22 -7.57 -14.63 11.70
N ASP A 23 -8.39 -14.10 12.59
CA ASP A 23 -9.73 -13.60 12.30
C ASP A 23 -9.79 -12.11 12.65
N VAL A 24 -10.24 -11.29 11.70
CA VAL A 24 -10.41 -9.85 11.91
C VAL A 24 -11.44 -9.28 10.95
N GLU A 25 -12.23 -8.36 11.42
CA GLU A 25 -13.13 -7.52 10.62
C GLU A 25 -12.77 -6.04 10.83
N ILE A 26 -12.70 -5.30 9.74
CA ILE A 26 -12.35 -3.87 9.73
C ILE A 26 -13.44 -3.13 8.98
N GLU A 27 -14.03 -2.16 9.66
CA GLU A 27 -15.10 -1.33 9.10
C GLU A 27 -14.56 -0.14 8.28
N GLU A 28 -15.42 0.43 7.46
CA GLU A 28 -15.10 1.64 6.70
C GLU A 28 -14.79 2.81 7.64
N GLY A 29 -13.69 3.53 7.37
CA GLY A 29 -13.22 4.66 8.17
C GLY A 29 -12.47 4.26 9.44
N GLU A 30 -12.31 2.98 9.71
CA GLU A 30 -11.58 2.50 10.88
C GLU A 30 -10.06 2.60 10.69
N ILE A 31 -9.36 2.97 11.77
CA ILE A 31 -7.89 2.96 11.83
C ILE A 31 -7.46 1.81 12.75
N VAL A 32 -6.81 0.82 12.15
CA VAL A 32 -6.35 -0.38 12.86
C VAL A 32 -4.83 -0.38 12.95
N VAL A 33 -4.31 -0.62 14.14
CA VAL A 33 -2.87 -0.73 14.41
C VAL A 33 -2.52 -2.19 14.75
N VAL A 34 -1.62 -2.78 13.96
CA VAL A 34 -1.09 -4.13 14.20
C VAL A 34 0.19 -4.04 15.01
N VAL A 35 0.17 -4.54 16.24
CA VAL A 35 1.28 -4.49 17.19
C VAL A 35 1.87 -5.89 17.37
N GLY A 36 3.20 -5.96 17.52
CA GLY A 36 3.92 -7.21 17.77
C GLY A 36 5.43 -7.03 17.62
N SER A 37 6.20 -7.98 18.13
CA SER A 37 7.66 -7.99 18.02
C SER A 37 8.14 -8.07 16.55
N SER A 38 9.40 -7.76 16.31
CA SER A 38 10.00 -7.98 14.98
C SER A 38 9.90 -9.46 14.60
N GLY A 39 9.54 -9.73 13.35
CA GLY A 39 9.34 -11.11 12.86
C GLY A 39 8.04 -11.79 13.28
N SER A 40 7.13 -11.12 13.99
CA SER A 40 5.83 -11.69 14.40
C SER A 40 4.81 -11.89 13.26
N GLY A 41 5.13 -11.49 12.03
CA GLY A 41 4.27 -11.69 10.87
C GLY A 41 3.44 -10.47 10.46
N LYS A 42 3.62 -9.29 11.07
CA LYS A 42 2.86 -8.06 10.74
C LYS A 42 2.92 -7.72 9.24
N SER A 43 4.12 -7.63 8.67
CA SER A 43 4.30 -7.38 7.23
C SER A 43 3.70 -8.47 6.37
N THR A 44 3.79 -9.74 6.80
CA THR A 44 3.19 -10.88 6.09
C THR A 44 1.67 -10.75 6.09
N PHE A 45 1.06 -10.39 7.22
CA PHE A 45 -0.38 -10.15 7.31
C PHE A 45 -0.82 -9.03 6.36
N LEU A 46 -0.18 -7.87 6.40
CA LEU A 46 -0.50 -6.75 5.50
C LEU A 46 -0.37 -7.13 4.02
N ARG A 47 0.66 -7.92 3.67
CA ARG A 47 0.86 -8.38 2.29
C ARG A 47 -0.16 -9.44 1.85
N CYS A 48 -0.75 -10.18 2.78
CA CYS A 48 -1.87 -11.07 2.47
C CYS A 48 -3.14 -10.29 2.13
N LEU A 49 -3.37 -9.11 2.73
CA LEU A 49 -4.57 -8.30 2.48
C LEU A 49 -4.67 -7.75 1.03
N ASN A 50 -3.57 -7.73 0.28
CA ASN A 50 -3.55 -7.34 -1.13
C ASN A 50 -2.98 -8.46 -2.03
N LEU A 51 -2.82 -9.67 -1.48
CA LEU A 51 -2.24 -10.85 -2.14
C LEU A 51 -0.86 -10.60 -2.78
N LEU A 52 -0.05 -9.69 -2.22
CA LEU A 52 1.39 -9.67 -2.49
C LEU A 52 2.07 -10.90 -1.88
N GLU A 53 1.44 -11.47 -0.85
CA GLU A 53 1.78 -12.75 -0.27
C GLU A 53 0.53 -13.63 -0.24
N GLU A 54 0.56 -14.78 -0.89
CA GLU A 54 -0.56 -15.71 -0.89
C GLU A 54 -0.69 -16.43 0.46
N PRO A 55 -1.86 -16.43 1.10
CA PRO A 55 -2.08 -17.21 2.31
C PRO A 55 -1.97 -18.71 2.03
N THR A 56 -1.56 -19.48 3.01
CA THR A 56 -1.57 -20.96 2.92
C THR A 56 -2.99 -21.50 3.00
N SER A 57 -3.85 -20.86 3.79
CA SER A 57 -5.29 -21.14 3.87
C SER A 57 -6.01 -19.97 4.54
N GLY A 58 -7.32 -20.01 4.51
CA GLY A 58 -8.20 -18.96 5.04
C GLY A 58 -8.86 -18.16 3.93
N GLU A 59 -9.71 -17.25 4.34
CA GLU A 59 -10.48 -16.40 3.45
C GLU A 59 -10.21 -14.94 3.74
N ILE A 60 -10.04 -14.15 2.67
CA ILE A 60 -9.92 -12.71 2.77
C ILE A 60 -10.93 -12.08 1.80
N VAL A 61 -11.78 -11.21 2.33
CA VAL A 61 -12.73 -10.41 1.58
C VAL A 61 -12.35 -8.95 1.74
N VAL A 62 -12.20 -8.21 0.65
CA VAL A 62 -11.85 -6.79 0.64
C VAL A 62 -12.85 -6.04 -0.23
N ASP A 63 -13.50 -5.01 0.33
CA ASP A 63 -14.52 -4.21 -0.37
C ASP A 63 -15.60 -5.12 -1.03
N GLY A 64 -16.05 -6.15 -0.29
CA GLY A 64 -17.03 -7.13 -0.76
C GLY A 64 -16.51 -8.17 -1.75
N VAL A 65 -15.23 -8.12 -2.16
CA VAL A 65 -14.61 -9.05 -3.10
C VAL A 65 -13.78 -10.09 -2.35
N LYS A 66 -14.08 -11.38 -2.52
CA LYS A 66 -13.25 -12.48 -2.00
C LYS A 66 -11.96 -12.55 -2.81
N ILE A 67 -10.88 -11.97 -2.28
CA ILE A 67 -9.60 -11.87 -2.99
C ILE A 67 -8.86 -13.19 -3.10
N THR A 68 -9.17 -14.15 -2.24
CA THR A 68 -8.63 -15.52 -2.28
C THR A 68 -9.29 -16.41 -3.33
N ASP A 69 -10.26 -15.89 -4.11
CA ASP A 69 -10.82 -16.58 -5.27
C ASP A 69 -9.82 -16.53 -6.44
N PRO A 70 -9.49 -17.68 -7.09
CA PRO A 70 -8.53 -17.71 -8.19
C PRO A 70 -8.98 -16.95 -9.45
N HIS A 71 -10.26 -16.62 -9.57
CA HIS A 71 -10.81 -15.88 -10.72
C HIS A 71 -10.86 -14.36 -10.52
N VAL A 72 -10.43 -13.85 -9.36
CA VAL A 72 -10.48 -12.42 -9.07
C VAL A 72 -9.47 -11.62 -9.91
N ASN A 73 -9.89 -10.46 -10.39
CA ASN A 73 -8.98 -9.51 -11.05
C ASN A 73 -8.17 -8.73 -10.00
N LEU A 74 -7.05 -9.29 -9.59
CA LEU A 74 -6.15 -8.70 -8.59
C LEU A 74 -5.62 -7.32 -9.00
N ASN A 75 -5.41 -7.07 -10.30
CA ASN A 75 -4.92 -5.77 -10.76
C ASN A 75 -5.97 -4.68 -10.56
N ALA A 76 -7.24 -4.97 -10.79
CA ALA A 76 -8.33 -4.04 -10.51
C ALA A 76 -8.49 -3.79 -9.00
N LEU A 77 -8.42 -4.85 -8.20
CA LEU A 77 -8.49 -4.75 -6.74
C LEU A 77 -7.37 -3.88 -6.16
N ARG A 78 -6.11 -4.15 -6.56
CA ARG A 78 -4.93 -3.43 -6.07
C ARG A 78 -4.93 -1.94 -6.40
N GLN A 79 -5.69 -1.49 -7.39
CA GLN A 79 -5.85 -0.05 -7.67
C GLN A 79 -6.61 0.68 -6.56
N ASN A 80 -7.42 -0.03 -5.77
CA ASN A 80 -8.19 0.51 -4.66
C ASN A 80 -7.50 0.33 -3.30
N ILE A 81 -6.32 -0.31 -3.26
CA ILE A 81 -5.53 -0.54 -2.06
C ILE A 81 -4.18 0.17 -2.21
N GLY A 82 -4.00 1.27 -1.50
CA GLY A 82 -2.69 1.92 -1.39
C GLY A 82 -1.80 1.17 -0.41
N MET A 83 -0.51 1.04 -0.72
CA MET A 83 0.46 0.46 0.19
C MET A 83 1.73 1.29 0.26
N VAL A 84 2.16 1.56 1.49
CA VAL A 84 3.44 2.19 1.81
C VAL A 84 4.34 1.14 2.45
N PHE A 85 5.45 0.82 1.77
CA PHE A 85 6.41 -0.18 2.21
C PHE A 85 7.45 0.43 3.14
N GLN A 86 8.03 -0.38 4.00
CA GLN A 86 9.14 -0.01 4.88
C GLN A 86 10.33 0.62 4.10
N GLN A 87 10.66 0.11 2.92
CA GLN A 87 11.74 0.62 2.07
C GLN A 87 11.29 1.70 1.07
N PHE A 88 10.05 2.20 1.17
CA PHE A 88 9.41 3.21 0.32
C PHE A 88 9.31 2.83 -1.17
N ASN A 89 10.22 2.06 -1.73
CA ASN A 89 10.24 1.54 -3.11
C ASN A 89 9.98 2.62 -4.18
N LEU A 90 10.60 3.80 -4.03
CA LEU A 90 10.55 4.83 -5.05
C LEU A 90 11.41 4.42 -6.25
N PHE A 91 10.95 4.74 -7.45
CA PHE A 91 11.69 4.51 -8.68
C PHE A 91 12.86 5.49 -8.78
N PRO A 92 14.12 5.04 -8.66
CA PRO A 92 15.28 5.94 -8.57
C PRO A 92 15.60 6.68 -9.88
N ASN A 93 15.13 6.15 -11.01
CA ASN A 93 15.29 6.71 -12.34
C ASN A 93 14.19 7.71 -12.74
N LEU A 94 13.21 7.92 -11.87
CA LEU A 94 12.14 8.90 -12.05
C LEU A 94 12.28 10.02 -11.03
N SER A 95 11.92 11.25 -11.39
CA SER A 95 11.80 12.34 -10.45
C SER A 95 10.70 12.08 -9.42
N VAL A 96 10.68 12.85 -8.32
CA VAL A 96 9.66 12.77 -7.28
C VAL A 96 8.25 12.89 -7.87
N ILE A 97 8.00 13.89 -8.70
CA ILE A 97 6.68 14.10 -9.30
C ILE A 97 6.30 12.97 -10.27
N GLU A 98 7.25 12.43 -11.00
CA GLU A 98 6.99 11.32 -11.92
C GLU A 98 6.70 10.01 -11.20
N ASN A 99 7.29 9.77 -10.03
CA ASN A 99 6.92 8.66 -9.16
C ASN A 99 5.42 8.70 -8.81
N ILE A 100 4.88 9.88 -8.55
CA ILE A 100 3.47 10.07 -8.18
C ILE A 100 2.56 9.98 -9.42
N LYS A 101 2.97 10.56 -10.56
CA LYS A 101 2.20 10.59 -11.80
C LYS A 101 2.05 9.22 -12.47
N LEU A 102 2.98 8.30 -12.23
CA LEU A 102 3.12 7.06 -13.01
C LEU A 102 1.84 6.22 -13.03
N ALA A 103 1.32 5.89 -11.85
CA ALA A 103 0.13 5.03 -11.74
C ALA A 103 -1.14 5.71 -12.27
N PRO A 104 -1.48 6.96 -11.92
CA PRO A 104 -2.62 7.66 -12.52
C PRO A 104 -2.58 7.73 -14.04
N LYS A 105 -1.41 7.97 -14.65
CA LYS A 105 -1.26 7.99 -16.11
C LYS A 105 -1.45 6.61 -16.72
N LYS A 106 -0.82 5.57 -16.16
CA LYS A 106 -0.82 4.23 -16.72
C LYS A 106 -2.16 3.50 -16.51
N LEU A 107 -2.73 3.58 -15.33
CA LEU A 107 -3.87 2.77 -14.92
C LEU A 107 -5.21 3.52 -15.05
N ARG A 108 -5.25 4.81 -14.66
CA ARG A 108 -6.46 5.64 -14.77
C ARG A 108 -6.53 6.47 -16.06
N LYS A 109 -5.53 6.34 -16.96
CA LYS A 109 -5.47 7.05 -18.24
C LYS A 109 -5.55 8.57 -18.11
N PHE A 110 -5.06 9.14 -17.00
CA PHE A 110 -5.02 10.58 -16.83
C PHE A 110 -4.08 11.21 -17.87
N SER A 111 -4.50 12.38 -18.39
CA SER A 111 -3.61 13.23 -19.20
C SER A 111 -2.41 13.67 -18.35
N ASP A 112 -1.31 14.02 -19.00
CA ASP A 112 -0.11 14.51 -18.27
C ASP A 112 -0.43 15.74 -17.44
N GLN A 113 -1.23 16.65 -17.97
CA GLN A 113 -1.66 17.87 -17.27
C GLN A 113 -2.47 17.52 -15.99
N LYS A 114 -3.45 16.61 -16.08
CA LYS A 114 -4.25 16.18 -14.93
C LYS A 114 -3.39 15.48 -13.87
N ALA A 115 -2.52 14.57 -14.31
CA ALA A 115 -1.61 13.85 -13.39
C ALA A 115 -0.61 14.80 -12.73
N THR A 116 -0.10 15.82 -13.45
CA THR A 116 0.80 16.83 -12.91
C THR A 116 0.10 17.70 -11.86
N LYS A 117 -1.13 18.14 -12.14
CA LYS A 117 -1.91 18.94 -11.17
C LYS A 117 -2.15 18.16 -9.87
N LEU A 118 -2.58 16.89 -9.98
CA LEU A 118 -2.78 16.01 -8.84
C LEU A 118 -1.48 15.80 -8.05
N ALA A 119 -0.38 15.47 -8.73
CA ALA A 119 0.90 15.21 -8.07
C ALA A 119 1.45 16.46 -7.35
N ARG A 120 1.27 17.64 -7.93
CA ARG A 120 1.66 18.89 -7.28
C ARG A 120 0.84 19.18 -6.01
N SER A 121 -0.48 18.96 -6.07
CA SER A 121 -1.35 19.09 -4.89
C SER A 121 -0.90 18.16 -3.77
N LEU A 122 -0.71 16.87 -4.06
CA LEU A 122 -0.26 15.89 -3.08
C LEU A 122 1.14 16.19 -2.52
N LEU A 123 2.04 16.74 -3.34
CA LEU A 123 3.36 17.18 -2.86
C LEU A 123 3.27 18.41 -1.97
N ASP A 124 2.32 19.31 -2.23
CA ASP A 124 2.06 20.46 -1.37
C ASP A 124 1.51 20.01 0.00
N ASP A 125 0.53 19.10 -0.01
CA ASP A 125 -0.06 18.52 1.21
C ASP A 125 0.99 17.88 2.14
N VAL A 126 2.05 17.28 1.56
CA VAL A 126 3.15 16.69 2.34
C VAL A 126 4.36 17.61 2.53
N GLY A 127 4.27 18.88 2.10
CA GLY A 127 5.31 19.90 2.26
C GLY A 127 6.57 19.65 1.42
N LEU A 128 6.44 19.04 0.24
CA LEU A 128 7.56 18.69 -0.64
C LEU A 128 7.42 19.21 -2.08
N LEU A 129 6.56 20.21 -2.31
CA LEU A 129 6.37 20.78 -3.64
C LEU A 129 7.66 21.32 -4.25
N ASN A 130 8.55 21.89 -3.43
CA ASN A 130 9.87 22.38 -3.83
C ASN A 130 10.84 21.27 -4.25
N LYS A 131 10.53 20.01 -3.98
CA LYS A 131 11.30 18.81 -4.35
C LYS A 131 10.69 18.04 -5.52
N ALA A 132 9.67 18.57 -6.20
CA ALA A 132 8.92 17.87 -7.25
C ALA A 132 9.83 17.27 -8.34
N TYR A 133 10.86 17.98 -8.75
CA TYR A 133 11.77 17.56 -9.81
C TYR A 133 13.09 16.95 -9.32
N ALA A 134 13.24 16.78 -8.01
CA ALA A 134 14.43 16.17 -7.42
C ALA A 134 14.46 14.65 -7.69
N SER A 135 15.67 14.08 -7.65
CA SER A 135 15.85 12.62 -7.63
C SER A 135 15.46 12.07 -6.26
N PRO A 136 14.79 10.90 -6.16
CA PRO A 136 14.54 10.22 -4.89
C PRO A 136 15.80 9.98 -4.06
N ASN A 137 16.95 9.79 -4.71
CA ASN A 137 18.22 9.54 -4.04
C ASN A 137 18.73 10.76 -3.24
N SER A 138 18.29 11.96 -3.56
CA SER A 138 18.65 13.18 -2.84
C SER A 138 17.76 13.48 -1.63
N LEU A 139 16.76 12.65 -1.36
CA LEU A 139 15.81 12.83 -0.28
C LEU A 139 16.26 12.13 1.01
N SER A 140 15.94 12.74 2.16
CA SER A 140 16.05 12.06 3.46
C SER A 140 15.02 10.92 3.58
N GLY A 141 15.19 10.02 4.57
CA GLY A 141 14.26 8.93 4.84
C GLY A 141 12.81 9.41 5.01
N GLY A 142 12.60 10.42 5.86
CA GLY A 142 11.26 10.99 6.08
C GLY A 142 10.69 11.70 4.85
N GLN A 143 11.53 12.30 4.00
CA GLN A 143 11.07 12.85 2.72
C GLN A 143 10.65 11.74 1.74
N LYS A 144 11.43 10.66 1.63
CA LYS A 144 11.07 9.49 0.81
C LYS A 144 9.74 8.87 1.25
N GLN A 145 9.54 8.77 2.56
CA GLN A 145 8.29 8.27 3.14
C GLN A 145 7.10 9.14 2.72
N ARG A 146 7.21 10.45 2.87
CA ARG A 146 6.14 11.38 2.47
C ARG A 146 5.83 11.31 0.98
N VAL A 147 6.84 11.15 0.12
CA VAL A 147 6.64 10.91 -1.32
C VAL A 147 5.94 9.58 -1.57
N ALA A 148 6.29 8.51 -0.85
CA ALA A 148 5.65 7.20 -0.98
C ALA A 148 4.16 7.25 -0.56
N ILE A 149 3.83 8.02 0.48
CA ILE A 149 2.44 8.27 0.89
C ILE A 149 1.69 9.04 -0.22
N ALA A 150 2.25 10.14 -0.72
CA ALA A 150 1.66 10.92 -1.81
C ALA A 150 1.44 10.06 -3.06
N ARG A 151 2.39 9.18 -3.40
CA ARG A 151 2.26 8.24 -4.51
C ARG A 151 1.11 7.25 -4.33
N ALA A 152 0.94 6.72 -3.13
CA ALA A 152 -0.15 5.80 -2.83
C ALA A 152 -1.51 6.53 -2.89
N LEU A 153 -1.61 7.74 -2.36
CA LEU A 153 -2.81 8.56 -2.39
C LEU A 153 -3.21 9.02 -3.78
N ALA A 154 -2.27 9.10 -4.73
CA ALA A 154 -2.55 9.51 -6.11
C ALA A 154 -3.52 8.59 -6.86
N MET A 155 -3.71 7.36 -6.36
CA MET A 155 -4.70 6.41 -6.88
C MET A 155 -6.06 6.54 -6.18
N GLU A 156 -6.22 7.48 -5.23
CA GLU A 156 -7.46 7.65 -4.43
C GLU A 156 -7.97 6.30 -3.90
N PRO A 157 -7.13 5.57 -3.16
CA PRO A 157 -7.48 4.23 -2.70
C PRO A 157 -8.54 4.27 -1.60
N LYS A 158 -9.37 3.25 -1.51
CA LYS A 158 -10.33 3.06 -0.42
C LYS A 158 -9.66 2.58 0.86
N ILE A 159 -8.53 1.88 0.73
CA ILE A 159 -7.79 1.28 1.84
C ILE A 159 -6.33 1.69 1.73
N MET A 160 -5.73 2.06 2.86
CA MET A 160 -4.29 2.34 2.97
C MET A 160 -3.64 1.33 3.92
N LEU A 161 -2.61 0.65 3.44
CA LEU A 161 -1.78 -0.27 4.21
C LEU A 161 -0.41 0.36 4.45
N PHE A 162 0.06 0.33 5.70
CA PHE A 162 1.36 0.87 6.10
C PHE A 162 2.21 -0.24 6.74
N ASP A 163 3.29 -0.63 6.07
CA ASP A 163 4.23 -1.65 6.56
C ASP A 163 5.42 -0.95 7.24
N GLU A 164 5.41 -0.90 8.58
CA GLU A 164 6.43 -0.29 9.44
C GLU A 164 6.89 1.13 8.97
N PRO A 165 5.98 2.10 8.84
CA PRO A 165 6.29 3.38 8.21
C PRO A 165 7.30 4.23 8.98
N THR A 166 7.56 3.94 10.24
CA THR A 166 8.45 4.73 11.13
C THR A 166 9.84 4.13 11.31
N SER A 167 10.12 2.94 10.80
CA SER A 167 11.39 2.24 11.01
C SER A 167 12.59 2.89 10.31
N ALA A 168 12.35 3.84 9.41
CA ALA A 168 13.38 4.57 8.65
C ALA A 168 13.51 6.05 9.06
N LEU A 169 12.88 6.46 10.15
CA LEU A 169 13.03 7.77 10.82
C LEU A 169 14.02 7.64 12.00
#